data_6b919909247876cb6b379a524e7898a8
#
_entry.id   6b919909247876cb6b379a524e7898a8
#
_cell.length_a   1.000
_cell.length_b   1.000
_cell.length_c   1.000
_cell.angle_alpha   90.00
_cell.angle_beta   90.00
_cell.angle_gamma   90.00
#
_symmetry.space_group_name_H-M   'P 1'
#
loop_
_entity.id
_entity.type
_entity.pdbx_description
1 polymer ?
#
loop_
_entity_poly.entity_id
_entity_poly.type
_entity_poly.pdbx_seq_one_letter_code
_entity_poly.pdbx_strand_id
1 'polypeptide(L)'
;MAMGLTYKKLLADRTLLLMQLQSYAACSDPHVRTAVREGWGRLYGSVRKASGASKDEIHQFFAEGMLLNLGAAVGLPGEARNWTLEMFEEAAR
;
A
#
# COMPACT_ATOMS: atom_id res chain seq x y z
N MET A 1 3.57 15.22 -3.45
CA MET A 1 3.60 14.36 -4.64
C MET A 1 2.22 13.78 -4.89
N ALA A 2 1.77 13.78 -6.14
CA ALA A 2 0.40 13.35 -6.49
C ALA A 2 0.07 11.92 -6.05
N MET A 3 1.04 11.01 -6.13
CA MET A 3 0.84 9.63 -5.69
C MET A 3 0.63 9.50 -4.19
N GLY A 4 1.35 10.28 -3.39
CA GLY A 4 1.16 10.29 -1.95
C GLY A 4 -0.22 10.79 -1.54
N LEU A 5 -0.74 11.79 -2.25
CA LEU A 5 -2.08 12.31 -2.00
C LEU A 5 -3.15 11.29 -2.37
N THR A 6 -2.99 10.62 -3.51
CA THR A 6 -3.88 9.55 -3.94
C THR A 6 -3.89 8.41 -2.93
N TYR A 7 -2.71 8.05 -2.41
CA TYR A 7 -2.57 7.00 -1.42
C TYR A 7 -3.30 7.34 -0.12
N LYS A 8 -3.19 8.61 0.33
CA LYS A 8 -3.91 9.08 1.52
C LYS A 8 -5.42 8.98 1.34
N LYS A 9 -5.93 9.30 0.16
CA LYS A 9 -7.35 9.15 -0.16
C LYS A 9 -7.78 7.68 -0.11
N LEU A 10 -6.96 6.79 -0.63
CA LEU A 10 -7.22 5.36 -0.60
C LEU A 10 -7.29 4.84 0.83
N LEU A 11 -6.38 5.28 1.69
CA LEU A 11 -6.37 4.91 3.11
C LEU A 11 -7.60 5.45 3.86
N ALA A 12 -8.15 6.58 3.42
CA ALA A 12 -9.36 7.14 4.01
C ALA A 12 -10.61 6.34 3.64
N ASP A 13 -10.58 5.63 2.50
CA ASP A 13 -11.66 4.74 2.12
C ASP A 13 -11.45 3.37 2.75
N ARG A 14 -11.99 3.22 3.96
CA ARG A 14 -11.83 2.00 4.74
C ARG A 14 -12.40 0.76 4.06
N THR A 15 -13.49 0.92 3.31
CA THR A 15 -14.12 -0.19 2.61
C THR A 15 -13.19 -0.78 1.54
N LEU A 16 -12.59 0.07 0.72
CA LEU A 16 -11.63 -0.37 -0.30
C LEU A 16 -10.40 -1.03 0.33
N LEU A 17 -9.89 -0.44 1.40
CA LEU A 17 -8.73 -0.97 2.11
C LEU A 17 -9.00 -2.38 2.65
N LEU A 18 -10.13 -2.57 3.31
CA LEU A 18 -10.49 -3.87 3.88
C LEU A 18 -10.75 -4.90 2.79
N MET A 19 -11.39 -4.53 1.68
CA MET A 19 -11.58 -5.42 0.54
C MET A 19 -10.25 -5.87 -0.04
N GLN A 20 -9.28 -4.98 -0.17
CA GLN A 20 -7.95 -5.30 -0.66
C GLN A 20 -7.27 -6.35 0.23
N LEU A 21 -7.29 -6.15 1.53
CA LEU A 21 -6.67 -7.09 2.47
C LEU A 21 -7.39 -8.44 2.49
N GLN A 22 -8.72 -8.44 2.37
CA GLN A 22 -9.49 -9.67 2.27
C GLN A 22 -9.15 -10.45 0.99
N SER A 23 -8.90 -9.75 -0.11
CA SER A 23 -8.51 -10.42 -1.35
C SER A 23 -7.18 -11.14 -1.19
N TYR A 24 -6.23 -10.59 -0.44
CA TYR A 24 -4.96 -11.27 -0.15
C TYR A 24 -5.18 -12.53 0.69
N ALA A 25 -6.07 -12.45 1.67
CA ALA A 25 -6.41 -13.58 2.51
C ALA A 25 -7.11 -14.70 1.72
N ALA A 26 -7.75 -14.37 0.60
CA ALA A 26 -8.47 -15.32 -0.24
C ALA A 26 -7.61 -15.93 -1.35
N CYS A 27 -6.30 -15.68 -1.36
CA CYS A 27 -5.41 -16.11 -2.45
C CYS A 27 -5.11 -17.62 -2.49
N SER A 28 -5.69 -18.40 -1.59
CA SER A 28 -5.71 -19.86 -1.75
C SER A 28 -6.61 -20.27 -2.93
N ASP A 29 -7.58 -19.43 -3.28
CA ASP A 29 -8.39 -19.62 -4.48
C ASP A 29 -7.56 -19.20 -5.71
N PRO A 30 -7.37 -20.09 -6.71
CA PRO A 30 -6.55 -19.77 -7.88
C PRO A 30 -7.05 -18.60 -8.70
N HIS A 31 -8.35 -18.38 -8.78
CA HIS A 31 -8.92 -17.27 -9.53
C HIS A 31 -8.64 -15.94 -8.84
N VAL A 32 -8.80 -15.89 -7.53
CA VAL A 32 -8.49 -14.71 -6.72
C VAL A 32 -6.99 -14.40 -6.82
N ARG A 33 -6.17 -15.42 -6.65
CA ARG A 33 -4.71 -15.28 -6.72
C ARG A 33 -4.24 -14.70 -8.04
N THR A 34 -4.78 -15.19 -9.16
CA THR A 34 -4.44 -14.66 -10.48
C THR A 34 -4.81 -13.20 -10.61
N ALA A 35 -6.01 -12.83 -10.20
CA ALA A 35 -6.48 -11.44 -10.26
C ALA A 35 -5.62 -10.52 -9.40
N VAL A 36 -5.26 -10.95 -8.19
CA VAL A 36 -4.40 -10.17 -7.28
C VAL A 36 -3.01 -9.98 -7.88
N ARG A 37 -2.42 -11.05 -8.42
CA ARG A 37 -1.10 -10.98 -9.07
C ARG A 37 -1.09 -10.00 -10.24
N GLU A 38 -2.11 -10.07 -11.09
CA GLU A 38 -2.22 -9.17 -12.24
C GLU A 38 -2.38 -7.72 -11.78
N GLY A 39 -3.21 -7.49 -10.76
CA GLY A 39 -3.40 -6.17 -10.18
C GLY A 39 -2.10 -5.60 -9.63
N TRP A 40 -1.33 -6.40 -8.90
CA TRP A 40 -0.02 -6.00 -8.37
C TRP A 40 0.97 -5.69 -9.49
N GLY A 41 0.98 -6.50 -10.54
CA GLY A 41 1.85 -6.27 -11.70
C GLY A 41 1.56 -4.93 -12.38
N ARG A 42 0.28 -4.62 -12.57
CA ARG A 42 -0.13 -3.34 -13.14
C ARG A 42 0.24 -2.17 -12.24
N LEU A 43 0.00 -2.31 -10.94
CA LEU A 43 0.32 -1.25 -9.97
C LEU A 43 1.83 -1.00 -9.92
N TYR A 44 2.62 -2.05 -9.80
CA TYR A 44 4.08 -1.94 -9.79
C TYR A 44 4.59 -1.27 -11.06
N GLY A 45 4.10 -1.69 -12.22
CA GLY A 45 4.49 -1.11 -13.50
C GLY A 45 4.12 0.36 -13.60
N SER A 46 2.94 0.74 -13.11
CA SER A 46 2.49 2.13 -13.12
C SER A 46 3.36 3.01 -12.22
N VAL A 47 3.68 2.55 -11.02
CA VAL A 47 4.54 3.29 -10.09
C VAL A 47 5.93 3.46 -10.68
N ARG A 48 6.50 2.40 -11.22
CA ARG A 48 7.82 2.44 -11.83
C ARG A 48 7.88 3.44 -12.99
N LYS A 49 6.89 3.42 -13.85
CA LYS A 49 6.82 4.30 -15.02
C LYS A 49 6.61 5.76 -14.63
N ALA A 50 5.71 6.02 -13.67
CA ALA A 50 5.36 7.37 -13.26
C ALA A 50 6.44 8.05 -12.41
N SER A 51 7.13 7.29 -11.55
CA SER A 51 8.05 7.86 -10.58
C SER A 51 9.48 8.05 -11.09
N GLY A 52 9.93 7.21 -12.01
CA GLY A 52 11.34 7.17 -12.42
C GLY A 52 12.29 6.81 -11.29
N ALA A 53 11.77 6.34 -10.15
CA ALA A 53 12.55 6.00 -8.98
C ALA A 53 13.34 4.71 -9.19
N SER A 54 14.39 4.51 -8.38
CA SER A 54 15.18 3.29 -8.40
C SER A 54 14.35 2.10 -7.91
N LYS A 55 14.82 0.90 -8.22
CA LYS A 55 14.19 -0.34 -7.78
C LYS A 55 14.07 -0.40 -6.26
N ASP A 56 15.12 0.00 -5.55
CA ASP A 56 15.13 -0.01 -4.09
C ASP A 56 14.13 0.99 -3.51
N GLU A 57 14.05 2.17 -4.09
CA GLU A 57 13.08 3.18 -3.66
C GLU A 57 11.64 2.71 -3.87
N ILE A 58 11.36 2.04 -4.97
CA ILE A 58 10.05 1.49 -5.26
C ILE A 58 9.68 0.39 -4.26
N HIS A 59 10.62 -0.52 -3.98
CA HIS A 59 10.40 -1.58 -2.99
C HIS A 59 10.12 -1.00 -1.61
N GLN A 60 10.86 0.02 -1.21
CA GLN A 60 10.66 0.68 0.07
C GLN A 60 9.29 1.35 0.14
N PHE A 61 8.89 2.02 -0.93
CA PHE A 61 7.57 2.63 -1.03
C PHE A 61 6.45 1.61 -0.79
N PHE A 62 6.53 0.44 -1.46
CA PHE A 62 5.51 -0.58 -1.29
C PHE A 62 5.53 -1.21 0.11
N ALA A 63 6.71 -1.45 0.67
CA ALA A 63 6.83 -2.02 2.01
C ALA A 63 6.21 -1.10 3.07
N GLU A 64 6.51 0.17 3.00
CA GLU A 64 5.97 1.15 3.95
C GLU A 64 4.50 1.43 3.71
N GLY A 65 4.08 1.44 2.45
CA GLY A 65 2.67 1.55 2.10
C GLY A 65 1.86 0.40 2.69
N MET A 66 2.39 -0.82 2.64
CA MET A 66 1.71 -1.97 3.23
C MET A 66 1.63 -1.86 4.76
N LEU A 67 2.68 -1.34 5.41
CA LEU A 67 2.64 -1.09 6.85
C LEU A 67 1.55 -0.09 7.21
N LEU A 68 1.40 0.98 6.42
CA LEU A 68 0.31 1.95 6.61
C LEU A 68 -1.06 1.31 6.41
N ASN A 69 -1.20 0.44 5.42
CA ASN A 69 -2.44 -0.29 5.17
C ASN A 69 -2.84 -1.12 6.38
N LEU A 70 -1.89 -1.85 6.95
CA LEU A 70 -2.13 -2.66 8.14
C LEU A 70 -2.55 -1.79 9.33
N GLY A 71 -1.83 -0.70 9.57
CA GLY A 71 -2.13 0.22 10.66
C GLY A 71 -3.54 0.80 10.55
N ALA A 72 -3.93 1.20 9.33
CA ALA A 72 -5.25 1.73 9.08
C ALA A 72 -6.34 0.66 9.24
N ALA A 73 -6.08 -0.54 8.74
CA ALA A 73 -7.06 -1.63 8.77
C ALA A 73 -7.38 -2.09 10.18
N VAL A 74 -6.36 -2.19 11.05
CA VAL A 74 -6.55 -2.62 12.43
C VAL A 74 -6.98 -1.48 13.36
N GLY A 75 -7.05 -0.26 12.84
CA GLY A 75 -7.49 0.89 13.62
C GLY A 75 -6.56 1.24 14.75
N LEU A 76 -5.26 1.34 14.47
CA LEU A 76 -4.29 1.69 15.50
C LEU A 76 -4.64 3.01 16.18
N PRO A 77 -4.42 3.13 17.53
CA PRO A 77 -4.60 4.39 18.22
C PRO A 77 -3.74 5.50 17.63
N GLY A 78 -4.12 6.76 17.86
CA GLY A 78 -3.48 7.92 17.27
C GLY A 78 -1.96 7.94 17.38
N GLU A 79 -1.41 7.59 18.55
CA GLU A 79 0.04 7.54 18.73
C GLU A 79 0.72 6.48 17.86
N ALA A 80 0.15 5.29 17.81
CA ALA A 80 0.69 4.21 16.96
C ALA A 80 0.52 4.54 15.48
N ARG A 81 -0.52 5.26 15.13
CA ARG A 81 -0.74 5.77 13.79
C ARG A 81 0.35 6.76 13.38
N ASN A 82 0.68 7.68 14.27
CA ASN A 82 1.75 8.64 14.04
C ASN A 82 3.10 7.95 13.88
N TRP A 83 3.33 6.92 14.67
CA TRP A 83 4.53 6.11 14.59
C TRP A 83 4.71 5.49 13.18
N THR A 84 3.67 4.90 12.61
CA THR A 84 3.75 4.34 11.26
C THR A 84 3.96 5.41 10.21
N LEU A 85 3.33 6.57 10.37
CA LEU A 85 3.51 7.70 9.46
C LEU A 85 4.92 8.28 9.54
N GLU A 86 5.48 8.36 10.76
CA GLU A 86 6.85 8.82 10.96
C GLU A 86 7.86 7.91 10.27
N MET A 87 7.68 6.61 10.38
CA MET A 87 8.54 5.64 9.69
C MET A 87 8.49 5.84 8.17
N PHE A 88 7.29 6.06 7.63
CA PHE A 88 7.10 6.30 6.21
C PHE A 88 7.77 7.60 5.77
N GLU A 89 7.63 8.67 6.54
CA GLU A 89 8.23 9.96 6.24
C GLU A 89 9.75 9.93 6.31
N GLU A 90 10.31 9.25 7.32
CA GLU A 90 11.76 9.10 7.45
C GLU A 90 12.37 8.36 6.27
N ALA A 91 11.74 7.32 5.83
CA ALA A 91 12.23 6.54 4.71
C ALA A 91 12.15 7.31 3.39
N ALA A 92 11.26 8.29 3.28
CA ALA A 92 11.13 9.14 2.10
C ALA A 92 12.20 10.24 2.03
N ARG A 93 12.97 10.42 3.11
CA ARG A 93 14.08 11.38 3.13
C ARG A 93 15.29 10.77 2.43
#